data_cf7dc4813ec73915022ff35a20c42d44
#
_entry.id   cf7dc4813ec73915022ff35a20c42d44
#
_cell.length_a   1.000
_cell.length_b   1.000
_cell.length_c   1.000
_cell.angle_alpha   90.00
_cell.angle_beta   90.00
_cell.angle_gamma   90.00
#
_symmetry.space_group_name_H-M   'P 1'
#
loop_
_entity.id
_entity.type
_entity.pdbx_description
1 polymer ?
#
loop_
_entity_poly.entity_id
_entity_poly.type
_entity_poly.pdbx_seq_one_letter_code
_entity_poly.pdbx_strand_id
1 'polypeptide(L)'
;MSEKLHERTRAAPKESDTVGKSAAPLEAAEKLSGRAQYIADLYRPGMLYGAIAQSTYANARIRGYDLTAARALKGVRAIVTGDDLDDAHRMGAFIKDEPAFAKGKVRYVGEIVAAVAADTEEIARAAARLIRVDYEPLDAVLDPVDALRPGSALVHDDASSYAKVFDAGTQGNV
;
A
#
# COMPACT_ATOMS: atom_id res chain seq x y z
N MET A 1 -56.28 35.26 22.77
CA MET A 1 -55.05 35.39 21.92
C MET A 1 -54.87 34.02 21.27
N SER A 2 -55.35 33.88 20.03
CA SER A 2 -55.40 32.60 19.32
C SER A 2 -54.12 32.46 18.50
N GLU A 3 -53.34 31.50 18.86
CA GLU A 3 -52.08 31.14 18.19
C GLU A 3 -52.42 30.32 16.93
N LYS A 4 -52.31 30.99 15.78
CA LYS A 4 -52.43 30.31 14.47
C LYS A 4 -51.23 29.41 14.27
N LEU A 5 -51.38 28.11 14.50
CA LEU A 5 -50.43 27.10 13.98
C LEU A 5 -50.32 27.29 12.48
N HIS A 6 -49.12 27.62 12.01
CA HIS A 6 -48.78 27.62 10.58
C HIS A 6 -48.78 26.16 10.12
N GLU A 7 -49.86 25.77 9.46
CA GLU A 7 -49.96 24.54 8.71
C GLU A 7 -48.96 24.64 7.55
N ARG A 8 -47.79 24.06 7.74
CA ARG A 8 -46.82 23.87 6.66
C ARG A 8 -47.40 22.85 5.70
N THR A 9 -48.07 23.32 4.66
CA THR A 9 -48.46 22.50 3.52
C THR A 9 -47.22 21.81 2.96
N ARG A 10 -47.05 20.55 3.28
CA ARG A 10 -46.00 19.72 2.72
C ARG A 10 -46.28 19.62 1.23
N ALA A 11 -45.51 20.31 0.40
CA ALA A 11 -45.61 20.12 -1.06
C ALA A 11 -45.48 18.63 -1.37
N ALA A 12 -46.35 18.12 -2.23
CA ALA A 12 -46.28 16.75 -2.68
C ALA A 12 -44.86 16.48 -3.19
N PRO A 13 -44.25 15.33 -2.82
CA PRO A 13 -42.91 15.02 -3.30
C PRO A 13 -42.93 15.02 -4.81
N LYS A 14 -42.08 15.86 -5.43
CA LYS A 14 -41.86 15.83 -6.87
C LYS A 14 -41.44 14.42 -7.25
N GLU A 15 -42.12 13.83 -8.23
CA GLU A 15 -41.78 12.53 -8.76
C GLU A 15 -40.30 12.56 -9.19
N SER A 16 -39.48 11.72 -8.55
CA SER A 16 -38.07 11.67 -8.84
C SER A 16 -37.83 10.95 -10.16
N ASP A 17 -37.03 11.52 -11.04
CA ASP A 17 -36.68 10.85 -12.30
C ASP A 17 -35.75 9.65 -12.11
N THR A 18 -35.19 9.46 -10.91
CA THR A 18 -34.21 8.41 -10.59
C THR A 18 -34.67 7.45 -9.49
N VAL A 19 -35.37 7.95 -8.45
CA VAL A 19 -35.81 7.13 -7.35
C VAL A 19 -36.93 6.17 -7.80
N GLY A 20 -36.76 4.87 -7.56
CA GLY A 20 -37.69 3.84 -7.99
C GLY A 20 -37.59 3.39 -9.45
N LYS A 21 -36.62 3.92 -10.19
CA LYS A 21 -36.32 3.50 -11.57
C LYS A 21 -34.94 2.82 -11.65
N SER A 22 -34.84 1.77 -12.45
CA SER A 22 -33.59 1.10 -12.72
C SER A 22 -32.81 1.94 -13.74
N ALA A 23 -31.69 2.54 -13.32
CA ALA A 23 -30.77 3.24 -14.21
C ALA A 23 -29.63 2.28 -14.62
N ALA A 24 -29.34 2.23 -15.92
CA ALA A 24 -28.17 1.50 -16.38
C ALA A 24 -26.89 2.17 -15.87
N PRO A 25 -25.89 1.40 -15.40
CA PRO A 25 -24.58 1.95 -15.04
C PRO A 25 -23.98 2.69 -16.24
N LEU A 26 -23.32 3.84 -15.98
CA LEU A 26 -22.74 4.69 -17.05
C LEU A 26 -21.76 3.92 -17.93
N GLU A 27 -21.01 3.00 -17.35
CA GLU A 27 -19.99 2.21 -18.03
C GLU A 27 -20.50 0.89 -18.64
N ALA A 28 -21.83 0.61 -18.53
CA ALA A 28 -22.37 -0.68 -18.93
C ALA A 28 -22.09 -1.02 -20.40
N ALA A 29 -22.27 -0.04 -21.31
CA ALA A 29 -22.05 -0.23 -22.72
C ALA A 29 -20.60 -0.55 -23.08
N GLU A 30 -19.65 0.11 -22.43
CA GLU A 30 -18.21 -0.12 -22.64
C GLU A 30 -17.77 -1.48 -22.08
N LYS A 31 -18.25 -1.83 -20.88
CA LYS A 31 -17.95 -3.12 -20.25
C LYS A 31 -18.53 -4.30 -21.04
N LEU A 32 -19.80 -4.21 -21.45
CA LEU A 32 -20.46 -5.27 -22.21
C LEU A 32 -19.89 -5.45 -23.61
N SER A 33 -19.40 -4.37 -24.21
CA SER A 33 -18.78 -4.43 -25.55
C SER A 33 -17.28 -4.77 -25.54
N GLY A 34 -16.66 -4.93 -24.35
CA GLY A 34 -15.24 -5.16 -24.21
C GLY A 34 -14.36 -3.97 -24.55
N ARG A 35 -14.94 -2.75 -24.64
CA ARG A 35 -14.18 -1.51 -24.91
C ARG A 35 -13.68 -0.82 -23.65
N ALA A 36 -14.21 -1.19 -22.48
CA ALA A 36 -13.72 -0.66 -21.22
C ALA A 36 -12.24 -1.03 -21.04
N GLN A 37 -11.40 -0.03 -20.80
CA GLN A 37 -9.97 -0.23 -20.56
C GLN A 37 -9.68 -0.13 -19.06
N TYR A 38 -9.01 -1.12 -18.52
CA TYR A 38 -8.49 -1.16 -17.16
C TYR A 38 -6.98 -0.90 -17.16
N ILE A 39 -6.40 -0.63 -16.00
CA ILE A 39 -4.95 -0.37 -15.89
C ILE A 39 -4.13 -1.51 -16.49
N ALA A 40 -4.57 -2.77 -16.30
CA ALA A 40 -3.89 -3.94 -16.85
C ALA A 40 -3.92 -4.04 -18.40
N ASP A 41 -4.87 -3.35 -19.05
CA ASP A 41 -5.01 -3.32 -20.50
C ASP A 41 -4.19 -2.21 -21.16
N LEU A 42 -3.62 -1.32 -20.32
CA LEU A 42 -2.85 -0.18 -20.83
C LEU A 42 -1.46 -0.62 -21.24
N TYR A 43 -1.18 -0.47 -22.53
CA TYR A 43 0.13 -0.74 -23.10
C TYR A 43 0.68 0.50 -23.81
N ARG A 44 1.97 0.76 -23.63
CA ARG A 44 2.70 1.81 -24.36
C ARG A 44 4.03 1.25 -24.86
N PRO A 45 4.47 1.62 -26.07
CA PRO A 45 5.80 1.24 -26.55
C PRO A 45 6.90 1.65 -25.58
N GLY A 46 7.77 0.74 -25.24
CA GLY A 46 8.86 0.97 -24.25
C GLY A 46 8.43 0.91 -22.78
N MET A 47 7.20 0.54 -22.48
CA MET A 47 6.75 0.31 -21.10
C MET A 47 7.54 -0.85 -20.47
N LEU A 48 7.94 -0.66 -19.22
CA LEU A 48 8.59 -1.69 -18.42
C LEU A 48 7.56 -2.39 -17.51
N TYR A 49 7.87 -3.62 -17.18
CA TYR A 49 7.09 -4.43 -16.23
C TYR A 49 7.74 -4.41 -14.86
N GLY A 50 6.91 -4.22 -13.82
CA GLY A 50 7.36 -4.20 -12.44
C GLY A 50 7.10 -5.52 -11.72
N ALA A 51 8.02 -5.93 -10.85
CA ALA A 51 7.80 -6.98 -9.86
C ALA A 51 8.41 -6.58 -8.53
N ILE A 52 7.81 -7.03 -7.43
CA ILE A 52 8.26 -6.74 -6.08
C ILE A 52 8.89 -7.97 -5.42
N ALA A 53 9.90 -7.73 -4.58
CA ALA A 53 10.43 -8.69 -3.62
C ALA A 53 9.89 -8.34 -2.24
N GLN A 54 9.43 -9.34 -1.50
CA GLN A 54 8.76 -9.17 -0.22
C GLN A 54 9.47 -9.95 0.87
N SER A 55 9.37 -9.46 2.11
CA SER A 55 9.90 -10.13 3.28
C SER A 55 9.17 -11.44 3.58
N THR A 56 9.94 -12.44 3.98
CA THR A 56 9.43 -13.70 4.54
C THR A 56 9.43 -13.70 6.07
N TYR A 57 9.94 -12.63 6.70
CA TYR A 57 10.02 -12.47 8.14
C TYR A 57 8.96 -11.51 8.66
N ALA A 58 8.37 -11.84 9.81
CA ALA A 58 7.41 -10.98 10.51
C ALA A 58 8.10 -9.80 11.21
N ASN A 59 9.35 -9.98 11.66
CA ASN A 59 10.17 -8.92 12.24
C ASN A 59 11.65 -9.30 12.04
N ALA A 60 12.41 -8.48 11.33
CA ALA A 60 13.83 -8.69 11.12
C ALA A 60 14.53 -7.39 10.75
N ARG A 61 15.80 -7.24 11.13
CA ARG A 61 16.67 -6.20 10.59
C ARG A 61 17.13 -6.58 9.19
N ILE A 62 17.19 -5.62 8.29
CA ILE A 62 17.83 -5.75 6.98
C ILE A 62 19.30 -5.38 7.17
N ARG A 63 20.20 -6.34 6.96
CA ARG A 63 21.65 -6.16 7.03
C ARG A 63 22.25 -5.74 5.69
N GLY A 64 21.60 -6.13 4.59
CA GLY A 64 22.03 -5.78 3.25
C GLY A 64 21.26 -6.53 2.17
N TYR A 65 21.63 -6.25 0.93
CA TYR A 65 21.03 -6.84 -0.26
C TYR A 65 22.11 -7.42 -1.17
N ASP A 66 21.91 -8.65 -1.64
CA ASP A 66 22.66 -9.17 -2.79
C ASP A 66 21.74 -9.12 -4.03
N LEU A 67 22.03 -8.17 -4.90
CA LEU A 67 21.30 -7.90 -6.14
C LEU A 67 22.05 -8.44 -7.37
N THR A 68 23.20 -9.10 -7.18
CA THR A 68 24.13 -9.48 -8.25
C THR A 68 23.46 -10.36 -9.31
N ALA A 69 22.83 -11.43 -8.88
CA ALA A 69 22.14 -12.37 -9.79
C ALA A 69 20.95 -11.73 -10.49
N ALA A 70 20.18 -10.89 -9.78
CA ALA A 70 19.04 -10.18 -10.34
C ALA A 70 19.47 -9.16 -11.40
N ARG A 71 20.53 -8.39 -11.13
CA ARG A 71 21.09 -7.40 -12.07
C ARG A 71 21.72 -8.03 -13.31
N ALA A 72 22.27 -9.25 -13.18
CA ALA A 72 22.88 -9.96 -14.31
C ALA A 72 21.84 -10.53 -15.29
N LEU A 73 20.55 -10.60 -14.90
CA LEU A 73 19.52 -11.14 -15.76
C LEU A 73 19.24 -10.17 -16.92
N LYS A 74 19.44 -10.67 -18.17
CA LYS A 74 19.24 -9.84 -19.36
C LYS A 74 17.79 -9.38 -19.44
N GLY A 75 17.61 -8.06 -19.68
CA GLY A 75 16.29 -7.42 -19.75
C GLY A 75 15.87 -6.75 -18.43
N VAL A 76 16.60 -6.90 -17.35
CA VAL A 76 16.43 -6.08 -16.13
C VAL A 76 16.96 -4.68 -16.42
N ARG A 77 16.17 -3.66 -16.11
CA ARG A 77 16.48 -2.24 -16.36
C ARG A 77 16.81 -1.47 -15.10
N ALA A 78 16.11 -1.77 -14.00
CA ALA A 78 16.37 -1.15 -12.71
C ALA A 78 15.97 -2.07 -11.56
N ILE A 79 16.63 -1.91 -10.42
CA ILE A 79 16.25 -2.50 -9.14
C ILE A 79 16.35 -1.38 -8.12
N VAL A 80 15.29 -1.21 -7.34
CA VAL A 80 15.18 -0.21 -6.26
C VAL A 80 14.95 -0.95 -4.95
N THR A 81 15.63 -0.53 -3.89
CA THR A 81 15.51 -1.06 -2.52
C THR A 81 15.11 0.05 -1.56
N GLY A 82 14.87 -0.28 -0.30
CA GLY A 82 14.63 0.71 0.74
C GLY A 82 15.80 1.69 0.94
N ASP A 83 17.03 1.28 0.65
CA ASP A 83 18.21 2.12 0.80
C ASP A 83 18.31 3.21 -0.27
N ASP A 84 17.63 3.04 -1.40
CA ASP A 84 17.57 4.02 -2.49
C ASP A 84 16.56 5.15 -2.22
N LEU A 85 15.72 5.04 -1.18
CA LEU A 85 14.69 6.00 -0.84
C LEU A 85 15.00 6.73 0.46
N ASP A 86 14.58 7.99 0.54
CA ASP A 86 14.62 8.77 1.78
C ASP A 86 13.30 8.67 2.57
N ASP A 87 13.27 9.23 3.78
CA ASP A 87 12.10 9.20 4.64
C ASP A 87 10.93 10.08 4.14
N ALA A 88 11.18 10.97 3.15
CA ALA A 88 10.13 11.77 2.52
C ALA A 88 9.13 10.91 1.73
N HIS A 89 9.50 9.67 1.38
CA HIS A 89 8.66 8.71 0.67
C HIS A 89 7.79 7.84 1.60
N ARG A 90 7.65 8.21 2.88
CA ARG A 90 6.71 7.54 3.78
C ARG A 90 5.27 7.92 3.47
N MET A 91 4.39 6.93 3.49
CA MET A 91 2.95 7.05 3.26
C MET A 91 2.17 6.96 4.58
N GLY A 92 0.89 7.23 4.52
CA GLY A 92 -0.05 7.18 5.65
C GLY A 92 -0.98 8.39 5.63
N ALA A 93 -2.26 8.17 5.92
CA ALA A 93 -3.25 9.24 5.88
C ALA A 93 -3.12 10.21 7.07
N PHE A 94 -2.84 9.68 8.25
CA PHE A 94 -2.78 10.43 9.50
C PHE A 94 -1.38 10.44 10.12
N ILE A 95 -0.69 9.32 10.04
CA ILE A 95 0.69 9.13 10.49
C ILE A 95 1.47 8.64 9.27
N LYS A 96 2.64 9.22 9.02
CA LYS A 96 3.51 8.82 7.92
C LYS A 96 4.45 7.70 8.39
N ASP A 97 3.88 6.54 8.71
CA ASP A 97 4.58 5.39 9.31
C ASP A 97 4.92 4.28 8.33
N GLU A 98 4.30 4.28 7.14
CA GLU A 98 4.50 3.25 6.13
C GLU A 98 5.54 3.69 5.09
N PRO A 99 6.74 3.10 5.07
CA PRO A 99 7.71 3.34 4.01
C PRO A 99 7.27 2.66 2.72
N ALA A 100 7.59 3.25 1.56
CA ALA A 100 7.31 2.63 0.26
C ALA A 100 8.04 1.28 0.10
N PHE A 101 9.25 1.17 0.65
CA PHE A 101 10.00 -0.06 0.83
C PHE A 101 10.56 -0.13 2.25
N ALA A 102 10.62 -1.33 2.82
CA ALA A 102 11.25 -1.52 4.12
C ALA A 102 12.70 -1.03 4.10
N LYS A 103 13.07 -0.21 5.07
CA LYS A 103 14.42 0.32 5.25
C LYS A 103 14.93 -0.04 6.63
N GLY A 104 16.05 -0.75 6.70
CA GLY A 104 16.72 -1.18 7.92
C GLY A 104 15.98 -2.24 8.73
N LYS A 105 14.64 -2.35 8.63
CA LYS A 105 13.82 -3.32 9.37
C LYS A 105 12.56 -3.66 8.59
N VAL A 106 12.19 -4.93 8.59
CA VAL A 106 10.86 -5.40 8.16
C VAL A 106 9.98 -5.62 9.37
N ARG A 107 8.68 -5.33 9.24
CA ARG A 107 7.70 -5.28 10.33
C ARG A 107 6.58 -6.28 10.19
N TYR A 108 6.43 -6.88 8.99
CA TYR A 108 5.44 -7.92 8.71
C TYR A 108 5.86 -8.78 7.52
N VAL A 109 5.32 -9.99 7.46
CA VAL A 109 5.49 -10.87 6.30
C VAL A 109 4.81 -10.25 5.09
N GLY A 110 5.55 -10.14 3.98
CA GLY A 110 5.03 -9.51 2.77
C GLY A 110 5.39 -8.01 2.63
N GLU A 111 6.06 -7.40 3.62
CA GLU A 111 6.55 -6.02 3.48
C GLU A 111 7.51 -5.93 2.29
N ILE A 112 7.31 -4.92 1.44
CA ILE A 112 8.09 -4.76 0.22
C ILE A 112 9.52 -4.35 0.58
N VAL A 113 10.50 -5.10 0.11
CA VAL A 113 11.94 -4.83 0.37
C VAL A 113 12.67 -4.33 -0.87
N ALA A 114 12.18 -4.68 -2.06
CA ALA A 114 12.75 -4.22 -3.32
C ALA A 114 11.71 -4.29 -4.45
N ALA A 115 11.96 -3.54 -5.52
CA ALA A 115 11.22 -3.66 -6.78
C ALA A 115 12.20 -3.77 -7.96
N VAL A 116 11.76 -4.48 -8.99
CA VAL A 116 12.47 -4.67 -10.25
C VAL A 116 11.64 -4.09 -11.37
N ALA A 117 12.29 -3.40 -12.30
CA ALA A 117 11.73 -3.02 -13.59
C ALA A 117 12.48 -3.76 -14.70
N ALA A 118 11.74 -4.41 -15.61
CA ALA A 118 12.31 -5.22 -16.68
C ALA A 118 11.50 -5.12 -17.98
N ASP A 119 12.05 -5.63 -19.08
CA ASP A 119 11.45 -5.60 -20.41
C ASP A 119 10.19 -6.46 -20.53
N THR A 120 10.06 -7.52 -19.73
CA THR A 120 8.87 -8.36 -19.66
C THR A 120 8.51 -8.72 -18.23
N GLU A 121 7.26 -9.13 -18.02
CA GLU A 121 6.77 -9.53 -16.70
C GLU A 121 7.51 -10.77 -16.17
N GLU A 122 7.81 -11.74 -17.03
CA GLU A 122 8.53 -12.96 -16.67
C GLU A 122 9.94 -12.63 -16.16
N ILE A 123 10.64 -11.71 -16.86
CA ILE A 123 11.98 -11.26 -16.44
C ILE A 123 11.91 -10.53 -15.13
N ALA A 124 10.94 -9.61 -14.95
CA ALA A 124 10.76 -8.87 -13.70
C ALA A 124 10.52 -9.82 -12.51
N ARG A 125 9.60 -10.77 -12.66
CA ARG A 125 9.30 -11.78 -11.63
C ARG A 125 10.49 -12.74 -11.37
N ALA A 126 11.21 -13.14 -12.41
CA ALA A 126 12.41 -13.96 -12.23
C ALA A 126 13.50 -13.22 -11.48
N ALA A 127 13.74 -11.96 -11.83
CA ALA A 127 14.73 -11.10 -11.16
C ALA A 127 14.36 -10.85 -9.70
N ALA A 128 13.07 -10.56 -9.40
CA ALA A 128 12.60 -10.36 -8.03
C ALA A 128 12.88 -11.59 -7.13
N ARG A 129 12.74 -12.81 -7.67
CA ARG A 129 13.07 -14.05 -6.95
C ARG A 129 14.57 -14.28 -6.74
N LEU A 130 15.42 -13.63 -7.53
CA LEU A 130 16.88 -13.72 -7.40
C LEU A 130 17.46 -12.72 -6.39
N ILE A 131 16.66 -11.73 -5.95
CA ILE A 131 17.07 -10.81 -4.90
C ILE A 131 17.22 -11.59 -3.60
N ARG A 132 18.38 -11.49 -2.99
CA ARG A 132 18.65 -12.03 -1.66
C ARG A 132 18.80 -10.88 -0.67
N VAL A 133 18.09 -10.98 0.44
CA VAL A 133 18.17 -10.02 1.54
C VAL A 133 18.79 -10.72 2.73
N ASP A 134 19.81 -10.12 3.31
CA ASP A 134 20.43 -10.60 4.54
C ASP A 134 19.61 -10.09 5.72
N TYR A 135 18.92 -11.00 6.38
CA TYR A 135 18.05 -10.73 7.51
C TYR A 135 18.68 -11.18 8.82
N GLU A 136 18.58 -10.34 9.82
CA GLU A 136 18.74 -10.71 11.24
C GLU A 136 17.35 -10.79 11.86
N PRO A 137 16.85 -12.00 12.14
CA PRO A 137 15.54 -12.19 12.75
C PRO A 137 15.44 -11.51 14.13
N LEU A 138 14.29 -10.92 14.42
CA LEU A 138 13.93 -10.32 15.69
C LEU A 138 12.66 -10.98 16.24
N ASP A 139 12.42 -10.81 17.53
CA ASP A 139 11.18 -11.26 18.15
C ASP A 139 9.99 -10.55 17.53
N ALA A 140 9.01 -11.31 17.06
CA ALA A 140 7.81 -10.79 16.44
C ALA A 140 6.67 -10.72 17.46
N VAL A 141 5.97 -9.58 17.47
CA VAL A 141 4.74 -9.42 18.26
C VAL A 141 3.56 -9.72 17.34
N LEU A 142 2.86 -10.82 17.60
CA LEU A 142 1.78 -11.32 16.74
C LEU A 142 0.40 -11.18 17.39
N ASP A 143 0.35 -10.90 18.69
CA ASP A 143 -0.88 -10.72 19.45
C ASP A 143 -0.99 -9.26 19.92
N PRO A 144 -2.12 -8.57 19.65
CA PRO A 144 -2.29 -7.17 20.03
C PRO A 144 -2.32 -6.95 21.56
N VAL A 145 -2.76 -7.94 22.35
CA VAL A 145 -2.74 -7.85 23.81
C VAL A 145 -1.32 -7.95 24.34
N ASP A 146 -0.52 -8.84 23.75
CA ASP A 146 0.90 -8.97 24.09
C ASP A 146 1.68 -7.72 23.71
N ALA A 147 1.31 -7.06 22.60
CA ALA A 147 1.92 -5.82 22.15
C ALA A 147 1.82 -4.66 23.17
N LEU A 148 0.77 -4.66 23.99
CA LEU A 148 0.54 -3.65 25.04
C LEU A 148 1.29 -3.93 26.35
N ARG A 149 1.90 -5.09 26.51
CA ARG A 149 2.63 -5.43 27.74
C ARG A 149 3.90 -4.61 27.87
N PRO A 150 4.25 -4.17 29.09
CA PRO A 150 5.53 -3.53 29.35
C PRO A 150 6.71 -4.41 28.91
N GLY A 151 7.62 -3.86 28.10
CA GLY A 151 8.79 -4.58 27.61
C GLY A 151 8.56 -5.42 26.35
N SER A 152 7.36 -5.38 25.74
CA SER A 152 7.13 -5.96 24.41
C SER A 152 8.04 -5.34 23.37
N ALA A 153 8.46 -6.15 22.39
CA ALA A 153 9.21 -5.66 21.25
C ALA A 153 8.36 -4.62 20.47
N LEU A 154 9.02 -3.54 20.03
CA LEU A 154 8.34 -2.49 19.29
C LEU A 154 8.29 -2.84 17.79
N VAL A 155 7.11 -2.68 17.20
CA VAL A 155 6.94 -2.75 15.73
C VAL A 155 7.58 -1.52 15.10
N HIS A 156 7.32 -0.33 15.67
CA HIS A 156 7.87 0.95 15.24
C HIS A 156 8.80 1.53 16.32
N ASP A 157 10.10 1.29 16.19
CA ASP A 157 11.10 1.73 17.17
C ASP A 157 11.20 3.28 17.23
N ASP A 158 10.83 3.96 16.15
CA ASP A 158 10.98 5.40 15.93
C ASP A 158 9.64 6.14 15.75
N ALA A 159 8.53 5.59 16.26
CA ALA A 159 7.18 6.13 16.09
C ALA A 159 7.04 7.62 16.47
N SER A 160 7.84 8.11 17.41
CA SER A 160 7.85 9.53 17.80
C SER A 160 8.40 10.46 16.72
N SER A 161 9.20 9.95 15.78
CA SER A 161 9.80 10.73 14.70
C SER A 161 8.89 10.89 13.47
N TYR A 162 7.80 10.13 13.40
CA TYR A 162 6.90 10.16 12.24
C TYR A 162 6.12 11.47 12.15
N ALA A 163 6.00 11.99 10.92
CA ALA A 163 5.12 13.13 10.66
C ALA A 163 3.66 12.72 10.90
N LYS A 164 2.94 13.52 11.68
CA LYS A 164 1.55 13.27 12.10
C LYS A 164 0.67 14.44 11.71
N VAL A 165 -0.58 14.16 11.31
CA VAL A 165 -1.59 15.21 11.07
C VAL A 165 -2.16 15.71 12.40
N PHE A 166 -2.24 14.84 13.40
CA PHE A 166 -2.66 15.17 14.77
C PHE A 166 -1.90 14.31 15.77
N ASP A 167 -1.83 14.76 17.03
CA ASP A 167 -1.19 13.97 18.08
C ASP A 167 -2.07 12.77 18.46
N ALA A 168 -1.70 11.61 17.99
CA ALA A 168 -2.41 10.36 18.26
C ALA A 168 -1.85 9.60 19.48
N GLY A 169 -0.88 10.16 20.19
CA GLY A 169 -0.27 9.51 21.35
C GLY A 169 0.43 8.18 21.03
N THR A 170 0.95 8.01 19.82
CA THR A 170 1.52 6.74 19.34
C THR A 170 2.74 6.29 20.14
N GLN A 171 2.70 5.06 20.61
CA GLN A 171 3.80 4.38 21.33
C GLN A 171 4.18 3.12 20.54
N GLY A 172 4.99 3.21 19.52
CA GLY A 172 5.63 2.10 18.82
C GLY A 172 4.79 0.87 18.41
N ASN A 173 3.82 0.47 19.24
CA ASN A 173 2.88 -0.64 19.00
C ASN A 173 1.41 -0.18 18.92
N VAL A 174 1.12 1.09 19.13
CA VAL A 174 -0.25 1.65 19.15
C VAL A 174 -0.28 2.95 18.38
#